data_2509c9cb57f39e8ec772ce2fbc1d5d9c
#
_entry.id   2509c9cb57f39e8ec772ce2fbc1d5d9c
#
_cell.length_a   1.000
_cell.length_b   1.000
_cell.length_c   1.000
_cell.angle_alpha   90.00
_cell.angle_beta   90.00
_cell.angle_gamma   90.00
#
_symmetry.space_group_name_H-M   'P 1'
#
loop_
_entity.id
_entity.type
_entity.pdbx_description
1 polymer ?
#
loop_
_entity_poly.entity_id
_entity_poly.type
_entity_poly.pdbx_seq_one_letter_code
_entity_poly.pdbx_strand_id
1 'polypeptide(L)'
;MPLPRTAEAEISRDAVGAVDCALAMEKELKRLNVVWQQQHLPTVEMRIGIFTGPVVAGSLGSAQRLKYTTVGDTVNLASRLESFGKELVDPDLGDSPCRILIGETTLRYLDHQFRTKKIGEASLKGRDEKVTIYRVVGRNEGELEAKRLESLAATE
;
A
#
# COMPACT_ATOMS: atom_id res chain seq x y z
N MET A 1 22.93 10.42 4.62
CA MET A 1 22.15 9.87 3.51
C MET A 1 21.97 8.38 3.79
N PRO A 2 20.73 7.88 3.92
CA PRO A 2 20.55 6.44 4.12
C PRO A 2 21.05 5.69 2.87
N LEU A 3 21.75 4.58 3.09
CA LEU A 3 22.23 3.71 2.03
C LEU A 3 21.03 3.16 1.23
N PRO A 4 21.18 2.96 -0.09
CA PRO A 4 20.11 2.36 -0.89
C PRO A 4 19.79 0.98 -0.33
N ARG A 5 18.51 0.72 -0.07
CA ARG A 5 18.03 -0.59 0.32
C ARG A 5 17.98 -1.48 -0.90
N THR A 6 18.93 -2.38 -0.99
CA THR A 6 19.10 -3.31 -2.11
C THR A 6 18.94 -4.76 -1.70
N ALA A 7 18.99 -5.05 -0.39
CA ALA A 7 18.77 -6.40 0.11
C ALA A 7 17.28 -6.77 0.03
N GLU A 8 16.94 -7.89 -0.60
CA GLU A 8 15.56 -8.35 -0.77
C GLU A 8 14.77 -8.44 0.55
N ALA A 9 15.43 -8.87 1.63
CA ALA A 9 14.81 -8.94 2.95
C ALA A 9 14.42 -7.56 3.51
N GLU A 10 15.18 -6.52 3.21
CA GLU A 10 14.85 -5.15 3.61
C GLU A 10 13.70 -4.58 2.78
N ILE A 11 13.70 -4.85 1.46
CA ILE A 11 12.63 -4.44 0.57
C ILE A 11 11.33 -5.13 0.97
N SER A 12 11.37 -6.43 1.26
CA SER A 12 10.21 -7.18 1.72
C SER A 12 9.66 -6.62 3.04
N ARG A 13 10.53 -6.32 4.01
CA ARG A 13 10.12 -5.70 5.28
C ARG A 13 9.43 -4.34 5.06
N ASP A 14 9.97 -3.53 4.17
CA ASP A 14 9.40 -2.22 3.87
C ASP A 14 8.06 -2.34 3.12
N ALA A 15 7.94 -3.28 2.18
CA ALA A 15 6.69 -3.54 1.47
C ALA A 15 5.60 -4.04 2.43
N VAL A 16 5.92 -5.00 3.30
CA VAL A 16 5.02 -5.51 4.35
C VAL A 16 4.61 -4.38 5.29
N GLY A 17 5.58 -3.58 5.77
CA GLY A 17 5.32 -2.44 6.64
C GLY A 17 4.41 -1.39 6.01
N ALA A 18 4.56 -1.12 4.71
CA ALA A 18 3.71 -0.18 3.98
C ALA A 18 2.25 -0.69 3.89
N VAL A 19 2.06 -1.98 3.61
CA VAL A 19 0.72 -2.58 3.55
C VAL A 19 0.08 -2.66 4.94
N ASP A 20 0.84 -3.00 5.98
CA ASP A 20 0.34 -2.97 7.36
C ASP A 20 -0.09 -1.57 7.80
N CYS A 21 0.71 -0.56 7.46
CA CYS A 21 0.35 0.83 7.70
C CYS A 21 -0.97 1.20 7.01
N ALA A 22 -1.13 0.81 5.74
CA ALA A 22 -2.36 1.07 4.99
C ALA A 22 -3.58 0.40 5.62
N LEU A 23 -3.46 -0.85 6.08
CA LEU A 23 -4.53 -1.55 6.79
C LEU A 23 -4.85 -0.91 8.16
N ALA A 24 -3.83 -0.43 8.87
CA ALA A 24 -4.04 0.32 10.11
C ALA A 24 -4.77 1.65 9.88
N MET A 25 -4.42 2.36 8.79
CA MET A 25 -5.13 3.58 8.37
C MET A 25 -6.59 3.29 8.01
N GLU A 26 -6.87 2.20 7.28
CA GLU A 26 -8.24 1.76 6.98
C GLU A 26 -9.05 1.52 8.26
N LYS A 27 -8.47 0.77 9.20
CA LYS A 27 -9.13 0.48 10.49
C LYS A 27 -9.46 1.75 11.27
N GLU A 28 -8.51 2.68 11.32
CA GLU A 28 -8.72 3.96 12.03
C GLU A 28 -9.72 4.84 11.31
N LEU A 29 -9.72 4.88 9.97
CA LEU A 29 -10.71 5.64 9.21
C LEU A 29 -12.13 5.10 9.42
N LYS A 30 -12.32 3.78 9.49
CA LYS A 30 -13.60 3.16 9.85
C LYS A 30 -14.09 3.65 11.21
N ARG A 31 -13.19 3.66 12.21
CA ARG A 31 -13.51 4.16 13.56
C ARG A 31 -13.89 5.64 13.57
N LEU A 32 -13.11 6.46 12.86
CA LEU A 32 -13.37 7.90 12.76
C LEU A 32 -14.69 8.21 12.05
N ASN A 33 -14.99 7.51 10.96
CA ASN A 33 -16.24 7.70 10.23
C ASN A 33 -17.47 7.40 11.10
N VAL A 34 -17.40 6.40 11.98
CA VAL A 34 -18.47 6.13 12.95
C VAL A 34 -18.66 7.31 13.92
N VAL A 35 -17.57 7.86 14.45
CA VAL A 35 -17.63 9.03 15.35
C VAL A 35 -18.19 10.25 14.63
N TRP A 36 -17.75 10.49 13.39
CA TRP A 36 -18.23 11.63 12.62
C TRP A 36 -19.72 11.52 12.25
N GLN A 37 -20.20 10.32 11.90
CA GLN A 37 -21.63 10.08 11.68
C GLN A 37 -22.45 10.38 12.92
N GLN A 38 -22.00 9.98 14.11
CA GLN A 38 -22.66 10.30 15.38
C GLN A 38 -22.72 11.81 15.66
N GLN A 39 -21.77 12.56 15.12
CA GLN A 39 -21.71 14.03 15.21
C GLN A 39 -22.39 14.73 14.03
N HIS A 40 -23.09 13.99 13.14
CA HIS A 40 -23.70 14.50 11.92
C HIS A 40 -22.70 15.16 10.95
N LEU A 41 -21.43 14.74 10.99
CA LEU A 41 -20.38 15.14 10.06
C LEU A 41 -20.32 14.17 8.86
N PRO A 42 -19.85 14.63 7.70
CA PRO A 42 -19.68 13.79 6.53
C PRO A 42 -18.59 12.73 6.76
N THR A 43 -18.80 11.56 6.21
CA THR A 43 -17.79 10.50 6.16
C THR A 43 -16.74 10.78 5.10
N VAL A 44 -15.53 10.22 5.27
CA VAL A 44 -14.40 10.36 4.36
C VAL A 44 -14.05 9.01 3.79
N GLU A 45 -13.74 8.99 2.50
CA GLU A 45 -13.17 7.85 1.80
C GLU A 45 -11.69 8.10 1.48
N MET A 46 -10.89 7.04 1.44
CA MET A 46 -9.47 7.11 1.18
C MET A 46 -9.07 6.07 0.11
N ARG A 47 -8.11 6.43 -0.72
CA ARG A 47 -7.45 5.53 -1.65
C ARG A 47 -5.96 5.52 -1.40
N ILE A 48 -5.35 4.35 -1.42
CA ILE A 48 -3.93 4.14 -1.20
C ILE A 48 -3.36 3.32 -2.35
N GLY A 49 -2.32 3.83 -2.99
CA GLY A 49 -1.54 3.12 -4.01
C GLY A 49 -0.14 2.83 -3.50
N ILE A 50 0.27 1.56 -3.50
CA ILE A 50 1.61 1.14 -3.06
C ILE A 50 2.31 0.45 -4.23
N PHE A 51 3.49 0.91 -4.57
CA PHE A 51 4.32 0.31 -5.60
C PHE A 51 5.78 0.21 -5.14
N THR A 52 6.37 -0.98 -5.28
CA THR A 52 7.76 -1.25 -4.91
C THR A 52 8.64 -1.16 -6.14
N GLY A 53 9.67 -0.34 -6.08
CA GLY A 53 10.61 -0.16 -7.18
C GLY A 53 11.67 0.91 -6.88
N PRO A 54 12.62 1.14 -7.79
CA PRO A 54 13.67 2.12 -7.60
C PRO A 54 13.11 3.54 -7.59
N VAL A 55 13.62 4.35 -6.66
CA VAL A 55 13.31 5.78 -6.55
C VAL A 55 14.60 6.55 -6.29
N VAL A 56 14.63 7.80 -6.71
CA VAL A 56 15.66 8.76 -6.32
C VAL A 56 15.08 9.68 -5.27
N ALA A 57 15.69 9.68 -4.10
CA ALA A 57 15.28 10.54 -3.00
C ALA A 57 16.34 11.64 -2.76
N GLY A 58 15.92 12.88 -2.63
CA GLY A 58 16.81 13.98 -2.43
C GLY A 58 16.10 15.32 -2.22
N SER A 59 16.88 16.34 -1.93
CA SER A 59 16.39 17.70 -1.81
C SER A 59 16.33 18.36 -3.18
N LEU A 60 15.13 18.72 -3.59
CA LEU A 60 14.85 19.44 -4.84
C LEU A 60 14.34 20.86 -4.53
N GLY A 61 14.85 21.83 -5.24
CA GLY A 61 14.42 23.22 -5.12
C GLY A 61 15.55 24.22 -5.18
N SER A 62 15.22 25.51 -4.98
CA SER A 62 16.18 26.61 -4.84
C SER A 62 16.71 26.69 -3.40
N ALA A 63 17.80 27.45 -3.20
CA ALA A 63 18.37 27.69 -1.88
C ALA A 63 17.35 28.23 -0.85
N GLN A 64 16.27 28.86 -1.31
CA GLN A 64 15.22 29.42 -0.45
C GLN A 64 14.01 28.49 -0.25
N ARG A 65 13.89 27.39 -1.03
CA ARG A 65 12.81 26.40 -0.93
C ARG A 65 13.32 25.02 -1.30
N LEU A 66 13.97 24.38 -0.36
CA LEU A 66 14.37 22.97 -0.47
C LEU A 66 13.22 22.07 0.02
N LYS A 67 12.78 21.15 -0.82
CA LYS A 67 11.87 20.05 -0.44
C LYS A 67 12.60 18.73 -0.61
N TYR A 68 12.65 17.94 0.44
CA TYR A 68 13.05 16.55 0.34
C TYR A 68 11.91 15.76 -0.31
N THR A 69 12.18 15.14 -1.43
CA THR A 69 11.17 14.43 -2.22
C THR A 69 11.74 13.19 -2.88
N THR A 70 10.85 12.32 -3.32
CA THR A 70 11.19 11.14 -4.13
C THR A 70 10.69 11.34 -5.54
N VAL A 71 11.52 10.98 -6.52
CA VAL A 71 11.19 11.03 -7.94
C VAL A 71 11.50 9.70 -8.61
N GLY A 72 10.76 9.38 -9.68
CA GLY A 72 10.96 8.20 -10.48
C GLY A 72 9.66 7.61 -11.01
N ASP A 73 9.77 6.68 -11.94
CA ASP A 73 8.62 5.99 -12.53
C ASP A 73 7.81 5.24 -11.47
N THR A 74 8.49 4.71 -10.45
CA THR A 74 7.86 4.04 -9.29
C THR A 74 6.87 4.93 -8.56
N VAL A 75 7.20 6.22 -8.37
CA VAL A 75 6.32 7.20 -7.73
C VAL A 75 5.09 7.47 -8.59
N ASN A 76 5.30 7.61 -9.90
CA ASN A 76 4.21 7.82 -10.85
C ASN A 76 3.27 6.59 -10.90
N LEU A 77 3.82 5.38 -10.78
CA LEU A 77 3.05 4.15 -10.72
C LEU A 77 2.20 4.06 -9.46
N ALA A 78 2.77 4.37 -8.30
CA ALA A 78 2.01 4.42 -7.04
C ALA A 78 0.84 5.42 -7.13
N SER A 79 1.06 6.60 -7.70
CA SER A 79 0.02 7.61 -7.94
C SER A 79 -1.08 7.10 -8.90
N ARG A 80 -0.70 6.35 -9.94
CA ARG A 80 -1.68 5.75 -10.86
C ARG A 80 -2.49 4.64 -10.19
N LEU A 81 -1.88 3.83 -9.33
CA LEU A 81 -2.60 2.84 -8.53
C LEU A 81 -3.65 3.51 -7.64
N GLU A 82 -3.28 4.61 -6.95
CA GLU A 82 -4.23 5.39 -6.15
C GLU A 82 -5.43 5.82 -6.99
N SER A 83 -5.16 6.30 -8.20
CA SER A 83 -6.18 6.85 -9.10
C SER A 83 -6.89 5.80 -9.94
N PHE A 84 -6.42 4.55 -9.97
CA PHE A 84 -6.97 3.48 -10.81
C PHE A 84 -8.41 3.16 -10.44
N GLY A 85 -9.26 3.10 -11.47
CA GLY A 85 -10.65 2.69 -11.30
C GLY A 85 -11.44 3.56 -10.31
N LYS A 86 -11.25 4.87 -10.31
CA LYS A 86 -12.00 5.80 -9.46
C LYS A 86 -13.51 5.64 -9.59
N GLU A 87 -13.96 5.29 -10.80
CA GLU A 87 -15.38 5.14 -11.15
C GLU A 87 -15.85 3.69 -11.03
N LEU A 88 -14.93 2.75 -10.78
CA LEU A 88 -15.31 1.34 -10.62
C LEU A 88 -15.90 1.15 -9.23
N VAL A 89 -17.19 0.83 -9.22
CA VAL A 89 -17.83 0.29 -8.02
C VAL A 89 -17.28 -1.14 -7.85
N ASP A 90 -16.46 -1.34 -6.83
CA ASP A 90 -15.97 -2.68 -6.48
C ASP A 90 -17.01 -3.33 -5.55
N PRO A 91 -17.80 -4.30 -6.05
CA PRO A 91 -18.85 -4.93 -5.25
C PRO A 91 -18.30 -5.68 -4.02
N ASP A 92 -17.02 -6.01 -4.04
CA ASP A 92 -16.35 -6.70 -2.94
C ASP A 92 -15.67 -5.70 -1.95
N LEU A 93 -15.76 -4.40 -2.22
CA LEU A 93 -15.29 -3.38 -1.27
C LEU A 93 -16.14 -3.40 -0.01
N GLY A 94 -17.40 -3.82 -0.12
CA GLY A 94 -18.35 -3.70 0.96
C GLY A 94 -18.43 -2.25 1.45
N ASP A 95 -18.60 -2.08 2.75
CA ASP A 95 -18.64 -0.76 3.40
C ASP A 95 -17.25 -0.23 3.79
N SER A 96 -16.16 -0.71 3.17
CA SER A 96 -14.82 -0.20 3.51
C SER A 96 -14.62 1.20 2.94
N PRO A 97 -14.29 2.19 3.79
CA PRO A 97 -14.01 3.55 3.36
C PRO A 97 -12.61 3.69 2.75
N CYS A 98 -11.84 2.61 2.67
CA CYS A 98 -10.48 2.65 2.16
C CYS A 98 -10.24 1.58 1.09
N ARG A 99 -9.66 1.99 -0.04
CA ARG A 99 -9.22 1.10 -1.09
C ARG A 99 -7.70 1.10 -1.19
N ILE A 100 -7.10 -0.06 -0.90
CA ILE A 100 -5.65 -0.25 -0.91
C ILE A 100 -5.28 -1.06 -2.15
N LEU A 101 -4.54 -0.46 -3.08
CA LEU A 101 -4.08 -1.08 -4.31
C LEU A 101 -2.57 -1.22 -4.32
N ILE A 102 -2.11 -2.38 -4.78
CA ILE A 102 -0.69 -2.69 -4.93
C ILE A 102 -0.39 -3.16 -6.34
N GLY A 103 0.83 -2.92 -6.81
CA GLY A 103 1.33 -3.50 -8.05
C GLY A 103 1.88 -4.92 -7.84
N GLU A 104 2.01 -5.66 -8.93
CA GLU A 104 2.59 -7.02 -8.93
C GLU A 104 3.98 -7.08 -8.28
N THR A 105 4.82 -6.06 -8.51
CA THR A 105 6.15 -5.98 -7.89
C THR A 105 6.06 -5.95 -6.37
N THR A 106 5.12 -5.17 -5.81
CA THR A 106 4.89 -5.14 -4.36
C THR A 106 4.40 -6.50 -3.87
N LEU A 107 3.45 -7.13 -4.59
CA LEU A 107 2.91 -8.44 -4.21
C LEU A 107 4.00 -9.50 -4.02
N ARG A 108 5.02 -9.51 -4.87
CA ARG A 108 6.15 -10.47 -4.78
C ARG A 108 6.91 -10.38 -3.45
N TYR A 109 6.95 -9.19 -2.84
CA TYR A 109 7.63 -8.95 -1.56
C TYR A 109 6.75 -9.17 -0.33
N LEU A 110 5.47 -9.50 -0.51
CA LEU A 110 4.53 -9.68 0.62
C LEU A 110 4.51 -11.11 1.16
N ASP A 111 5.16 -12.06 0.51
CA ASP A 111 5.36 -13.45 0.96
C ASP A 111 4.08 -14.11 1.51
N HIS A 112 2.99 -14.00 0.76
CA HIS A 112 1.66 -14.56 1.10
C HIS A 112 1.04 -14.10 2.44
N GLN A 113 1.63 -13.10 3.09
CA GLN A 113 1.16 -12.61 4.39
C GLN A 113 -0.20 -11.87 4.31
N PHE A 114 -0.65 -11.54 3.11
CA PHE A 114 -1.86 -10.78 2.89
C PHE A 114 -2.79 -11.46 1.89
N ARG A 115 -4.08 -11.35 2.12
CA ARG A 115 -5.10 -11.72 1.15
C ARG A 115 -5.22 -10.60 0.14
N THR A 116 -5.07 -10.96 -1.13
CA THR A 116 -5.15 -10.01 -2.24
C THR A 116 -6.09 -10.54 -3.32
N LYS A 117 -6.68 -9.62 -4.08
CA LYS A 117 -7.53 -9.93 -5.23
C LYS A 117 -7.01 -9.17 -6.46
N LYS A 118 -6.79 -9.87 -7.57
CA LYS A 118 -6.48 -9.22 -8.84
C LYS A 118 -7.70 -8.43 -9.31
N ILE A 119 -7.52 -7.14 -9.63
CA ILE A 119 -8.61 -6.27 -10.08
C ILE A 119 -8.44 -5.74 -11.50
N GLY A 120 -7.25 -5.83 -12.06
CA GLY A 120 -7.04 -5.37 -13.43
C GLY A 120 -5.58 -5.19 -13.80
N GLU A 121 -5.36 -4.46 -14.88
CA GLU A 121 -4.04 -4.12 -15.40
C GLU A 121 -4.01 -2.64 -15.75
N ALA A 122 -2.93 -1.94 -15.40
CA ALA A 122 -2.67 -0.58 -15.83
C ALA A 122 -1.54 -0.55 -16.86
N SER A 123 -1.73 0.23 -17.91
CA SER A 123 -0.67 0.49 -18.88
C SER A 123 0.29 1.55 -18.35
N LEU A 124 1.58 1.32 -18.52
CA LEU A 124 2.63 2.31 -18.26
C LEU A 124 2.67 3.31 -19.42
N LYS A 125 2.50 4.60 -19.12
CA LYS A 125 2.60 5.65 -20.14
C LYS A 125 4.03 5.67 -20.70
N GLY A 126 4.17 5.37 -22.00
CA GLY A 126 5.47 5.34 -22.70
C GLY A 126 6.20 4.00 -22.69
N ARG A 127 5.55 2.94 -22.19
CA ARG A 127 6.02 1.54 -22.33
C ARG A 127 4.82 0.64 -22.66
N ASP A 128 5.05 -0.36 -23.50
CA ASP A 128 4.06 -1.41 -23.82
C ASP A 128 3.84 -2.38 -22.64
N GLU A 129 4.49 -2.12 -21.51
CA GLU A 129 4.38 -2.97 -20.32
C GLU A 129 3.11 -2.67 -19.54
N LYS A 130 2.36 -3.72 -19.25
CA LYS A 130 1.21 -3.68 -18.35
C LYS A 130 1.63 -4.10 -16.95
N VAL A 131 1.14 -3.40 -15.96
CA VAL A 131 1.30 -3.76 -14.55
C VAL A 131 0.01 -4.35 -14.03
N THR A 132 0.07 -5.56 -13.50
CA THR A 132 -1.08 -6.17 -12.84
C THR A 132 -1.32 -5.50 -11.50
N ILE A 133 -2.59 -5.20 -11.23
CA ILE A 133 -3.04 -4.49 -10.03
C ILE A 133 -3.82 -5.43 -9.15
N TYR A 134 -3.48 -5.42 -7.88
CA TYR A 134 -4.14 -6.19 -6.84
C TYR A 134 -4.71 -5.26 -5.77
N ARG A 135 -5.86 -5.65 -5.24
CA ARG A 135 -6.43 -5.04 -4.05
C ARG A 135 -6.00 -5.85 -2.83
N VAL A 136 -5.58 -5.17 -1.78
CA VAL A 136 -5.37 -5.78 -0.47
C VAL A 136 -6.70 -5.85 0.26
N VAL A 137 -7.04 -7.06 0.71
CA VAL A 137 -8.29 -7.35 1.43
C VAL A 137 -8.06 -7.43 2.95
N GLY A 138 -6.86 -7.82 3.36
CA GLY A 138 -6.50 -7.97 4.76
C GLY A 138 -5.29 -8.87 4.95
N ARG A 139 -4.90 -9.06 6.19
CA ARG A 139 -3.85 -10.03 6.53
C ARG A 139 -4.36 -11.47 6.45
N ASN A 140 -3.45 -12.38 6.17
CA ASN A 140 -3.70 -13.82 6.24
C ASN A 140 -3.62 -14.26 7.71
N GLU A 141 -4.77 -14.47 8.35
CA GLU A 141 -4.86 -14.77 9.79
C GLU A 141 -4.16 -16.08 10.17
N GLY A 142 -4.16 -17.07 9.29
CA GLY A 142 -3.49 -18.37 9.54
C GLY A 142 -1.97 -18.28 9.71
N GLU A 143 -1.30 -17.37 9.03
CA GLU A 143 0.14 -17.16 9.19
C GLU A 143 0.50 -16.33 10.42
N LEU A 144 -0.36 -15.41 10.82
CA LEU A 144 -0.19 -14.62 12.05
C LEU A 144 -0.23 -15.53 13.28
N GLU A 145 -1.14 -16.49 13.29
CA GLU A 145 -1.30 -17.44 14.40
C GLU A 145 -0.13 -18.43 14.45
N ALA A 146 0.34 -18.92 13.31
CA ALA A 146 1.53 -19.76 13.22
C ALA A 146 2.78 -19.03 13.73
N LYS A 147 3.04 -17.80 13.28
CA LYS A 147 4.18 -16.99 13.76
C LYS A 147 4.09 -16.63 15.25
N ARG A 148 2.89 -16.43 15.76
CA ARG A 148 2.67 -16.18 17.20
C ARG A 148 2.98 -17.41 18.05
N LEU A 149 2.60 -18.60 17.57
CA LEU A 149 2.91 -19.87 18.22
C LEU A 149 4.40 -20.18 18.17
N GLU A 150 5.08 -19.94 17.04
CA GLU A 150 6.54 -20.09 16.93
C GLU A 150 7.29 -19.12 17.84
N SER A 151 6.86 -17.88 17.96
CA SER A 151 7.46 -16.89 18.86
C SER A 151 7.29 -17.27 20.34
N LEU A 152 6.17 -17.87 20.71
CA LEU A 152 5.94 -18.36 22.08
C LEU A 152 6.78 -19.59 22.37
N ALA A 153 6.96 -20.50 21.42
CA ALA A 153 7.79 -21.71 21.57
C ALA A 153 9.30 -21.40 21.63
N ALA A 154 9.74 -20.28 21.06
CA ALA A 154 11.15 -19.86 21.09
C ALA A 154 11.55 -19.13 22.39
N THR A 155 10.62 -18.93 23.32
CA THR A 155 10.84 -18.20 24.59
C THR A 155 10.88 -19.14 25.81
N GLU A 156 10.75 -20.46 25.60
CA GLU A 156 11.01 -21.51 26.59
C GLU A 156 12.42 -22.12 26.40
#